data_15fd735e702d34589e3d0872260eb7a5
#
_entry.id   15fd735e702d34589e3d0872260eb7a5
#
_cell.length_a   1.000
_cell.length_b   1.000
_cell.length_c   1.000
_cell.angle_alpha   90.00
_cell.angle_beta   90.00
_cell.angle_gamma   90.00
#
_symmetry.space_group_name_H-M   'P 1'
#
loop_
_entity.id
_entity.type
_entity.pdbx_description
1 polymer ?
#
loop_
_entity_poly.entity_id
_entity_poly.type
_entity_poly.pdbx_seq_one_letter_code
_entity_poly.pdbx_strand_id
1 'polypeptide(L)' 'MAFCYKKLWHQLIDHDMSRTDLREATGMAPATLAKLSKGESVGTPTLEKICRVLQCNIGDIMD' A
#
# COMPACT_ATOMS: atom_id res chain seq x y z
N MET A 1 3.43 -17.21 4.08
CA MET A 1 2.01 -16.95 3.81
C MET A 1 1.87 -15.56 3.18
N ALA A 2 1.12 -15.43 2.10
CA ALA A 2 0.93 -14.16 1.44
C ALA A 2 -0.08 -13.29 2.17
N PHE A 3 0.18 -11.99 2.23
CA PHE A 3 -0.77 -11.02 2.76
C PHE A 3 -1.75 -10.62 1.67
N CYS A 4 -2.98 -10.30 2.06
CA CYS A 4 -4.00 -9.86 1.12
C CYS A 4 -4.06 -8.33 1.12
N TYR A 5 -3.67 -7.73 0.00
CA TYR A 5 -3.68 -6.28 -0.16
C TYR A 5 -4.76 -5.79 -1.13
N LYS A 6 -5.79 -6.61 -1.36
CA LYS A 6 -6.89 -6.22 -2.25
C LYS A 6 -7.54 -4.92 -1.81
N LYS A 7 -7.70 -4.75 -0.51
CA LYS A 7 -8.28 -3.52 0.03
C LYS A 7 -7.43 -2.30 -0.30
N LEU A 8 -6.11 -2.45 -0.28
CA LEU A 8 -5.20 -1.37 -0.66
C LEU A 8 -5.41 -0.97 -2.12
N TRP A 9 -5.48 -1.96 -3.02
CA TRP A 9 -5.69 -1.67 -4.43
C TRP A 9 -7.04 -1.01 -4.69
N HIS A 10 -8.08 -1.41 -3.96
CA HIS A 10 -9.39 -0.75 -4.02
C HIS A 10 -9.30 0.69 -3.54
N GLN A 11 -8.55 0.96 -2.48
CA GLN A 11 -8.34 2.31 -1.99
C GLN A 11 -7.68 3.19 -3.04
N LEU A 12 -6.68 2.66 -3.75
CA LEU A 12 -6.02 3.40 -4.82
C LEU A 12 -7.01 3.77 -5.93
N ILE A 13 -7.88 2.85 -6.30
CA ILE A 13 -8.90 3.12 -7.31
C ILE A 13 -9.84 4.22 -6.83
N ASP A 14 -10.26 4.17 -5.59
CA ASP A 14 -11.14 5.17 -5.00
C ASP A 14 -10.49 6.55 -4.95
N HIS A 15 -9.17 6.60 -4.77
CA HIS A 15 -8.41 7.84 -4.75
C HIS A 15 -7.89 8.26 -6.11
N ASP A 16 -8.23 7.51 -7.17
CA ASP A 16 -7.80 7.78 -8.52
C ASP A 16 -6.28 7.80 -8.65
N MET A 17 -5.60 6.90 -7.93
CA MET A 17 -4.14 6.80 -7.88
C MET A 17 -3.67 5.50 -8.51
N SER A 18 -2.52 5.57 -9.19
CA SER A 18 -1.81 4.37 -9.64
C SER A 18 -0.87 3.90 -8.53
N ARG A 19 -0.29 2.69 -8.69
CA ARG A 19 0.71 2.18 -7.77
C ARG A 19 1.96 3.06 -7.77
N THR A 20 2.34 3.59 -8.92
CA THR A 20 3.46 4.52 -9.04
C THR A 20 3.18 5.80 -8.25
N ASP A 21 1.96 6.32 -8.33
CA ASP A 21 1.56 7.49 -7.56
C ASP A 21 1.68 7.24 -6.07
N LEU A 22 1.25 6.06 -5.61
CA LEU A 22 1.38 5.69 -4.21
C LEU A 22 2.85 5.62 -3.79
N ARG A 23 3.70 5.02 -4.62
CA ARG A 23 5.12 4.93 -4.35
C ARG A 23 5.74 6.32 -4.18
N GLU A 24 5.42 7.23 -5.08
CA GLU A 24 5.94 8.59 -5.03
C GLU A 24 5.42 9.35 -3.82
N ALA A 25 4.14 9.20 -3.51
CA ALA A 25 3.53 9.87 -2.38
C ALA A 25 4.09 9.42 -1.03
N THR A 26 4.41 8.13 -0.92
CA THR A 26 4.96 7.56 0.32
C THR A 26 6.48 7.62 0.38
N GLY A 27 7.15 7.81 -0.78
CA GLY A 27 8.60 7.79 -0.85
C GLY A 27 9.21 6.39 -0.72
N MET A 28 8.41 5.34 -0.89
CA MET A 28 8.93 3.98 -0.76
C MET A 28 9.79 3.58 -1.95
N ALA A 29 10.69 2.61 -1.72
CA ALA A 29 11.54 2.08 -2.78
C ALA A 29 10.73 1.25 -3.76
N PRO A 30 11.16 1.16 -5.05
CA PRO A 30 10.48 0.29 -6.03
C PRO A 30 10.39 -1.17 -5.58
N ALA A 31 11.41 -1.66 -4.87
CA ALA A 31 11.42 -3.02 -4.35
C ALA A 31 10.29 -3.24 -3.33
N THR A 32 9.98 -2.23 -2.54
CA THR A 32 8.90 -2.30 -1.56
C THR A 32 7.54 -2.40 -2.27
N LEU A 33 7.34 -1.61 -3.31
CA LEU A 33 6.12 -1.69 -4.11
C LEU A 33 5.97 -3.06 -4.76
N ALA A 34 7.08 -3.63 -5.25
CA ALA A 34 7.07 -4.98 -5.82
C ALA A 34 6.64 -6.01 -4.80
N LYS A 35 7.08 -5.89 -3.55
CA LYS A 35 6.65 -6.80 -2.47
C LYS A 35 5.15 -6.69 -2.22
N LEU A 36 4.62 -5.48 -2.19
CA LEU A 36 3.19 -5.27 -2.03
C LEU A 36 2.41 -5.93 -3.18
N SER A 37 2.89 -5.79 -4.41
CA SER A 37 2.26 -6.38 -5.58
C SER A 37 2.24 -7.90 -5.54
N LYS A 38 3.25 -8.50 -4.90
CA LYS A 38 3.35 -9.96 -4.75
C LYS A 38 2.61 -10.48 -3.52
N GLY A 39 2.10 -9.60 -2.67
CA GLY A 39 1.46 -9.99 -1.42
C GLY A 39 2.46 -10.39 -0.35
N GLU A 40 3.70 -9.91 -0.43
CA GLU A 40 4.71 -10.16 0.58
C GLU A 40 4.62 -9.16 1.72
N SER A 41 5.15 -9.52 2.88
CA SER A 41 5.11 -8.63 4.03
C SER A 41 6.08 -7.46 3.83
N VAL A 42 5.68 -6.29 4.32
CA VAL A 42 6.50 -5.08 4.32
C VAL A 42 6.55 -4.53 5.75
N GLY A 43 7.49 -3.64 6.02
CA GLY A 43 7.64 -3.07 7.35
C GLY A 43 6.47 -2.21 7.78
N THR A 44 6.21 -2.19 9.09
CA THR A 44 5.16 -1.35 9.67
C THR A 44 5.29 0.13 9.29
N PRO A 45 6.51 0.74 9.27
CA PRO A 45 6.63 2.14 8.85
C PRO A 45 6.11 2.39 7.44
N THR A 46 6.27 1.42 6.53
CA THR A 46 5.75 1.53 5.17
C THR A 46 4.22 1.54 5.18
N LEU A 47 3.63 0.63 5.96
CA LEU A 47 2.18 0.55 6.08
C LEU A 47 1.60 1.83 6.68
N GLU A 48 2.29 2.41 7.68
CA GLU A 48 1.86 3.67 8.27
C GLU A 48 1.86 4.81 7.26
N LYS A 49 2.88 4.88 6.42
CA LYS A 49 2.96 5.91 5.37
C LYS A 49 1.81 5.77 4.38
N ILE A 50 1.51 4.53 3.99
CA ILE A 50 0.39 4.25 3.08
C ILE A 50 -0.92 4.72 3.72
N CYS A 51 -1.13 4.38 4.97
CA CYS A 51 -2.34 4.79 5.69
C CYS A 51 -2.48 6.31 5.75
N ARG A 52 -1.39 7.02 5.97
CA ARG A 52 -1.41 8.48 6.01
C ARG A 52 -1.77 9.08 4.65
N VAL A 53 -1.19 8.55 3.58
CA VAL A 53 -1.47 9.03 2.22
C VAL A 53 -2.92 8.82 1.85
N LEU A 54 -3.47 7.66 2.19
CA LEU A 54 -4.85 7.30 1.86
C LEU A 54 -5.85 7.74 2.94
N GLN A 55 -5.36 8.28 4.05
CA GLN A 55 -6.18 8.72 5.17
C GLN A 55 -7.12 7.61 5.67
N CYS A 56 -6.55 6.45 5.90
CA CYS A 56 -7.30 5.27 6.33
C CYS A 56 -6.54 4.51 7.42
N ASN A 57 -7.17 3.48 7.97
CA ASN A 57 -6.57 2.60 8.96
C ASN A 57 -5.95 1.38 8.29
N ILE A 58 -5.06 0.69 9.00
CA ILE A 58 -4.39 -0.49 8.45
C ILE A 58 -5.38 -1.58 8.06
N GLY A 59 -6.49 -1.71 8.79
CA GLY A 59 -7.54 -2.66 8.45
C GLY A 59 -8.25 -2.34 7.14
N ASP A 60 -8.08 -1.13 6.61
CA ASP A 60 -8.66 -0.71 5.34
C ASP A 60 -7.78 -1.07 4.15
N ILE A 61 -6.53 -1.49 4.39
CA ILE A 61 -5.58 -1.79 3.31
C ILE A 61 -5.11 -3.25 3.31
N MET A 62 -5.34 -3.99 4.38
CA MET A 62 -4.95 -5.41 4.43
C MET A 62 -5.89 -6.21 5.33
N ASP A 63 -5.99 -7.48 5.04
CA ASP A 63 -6.74 -8.45 5.85
C ASP A 63 -5.85 -9.15 6.85
#